data_c5cf3ead1bcbf805ad7757bc181c51c0
#
_entry.id   c5cf3ead1bcbf805ad7757bc181c51c0
#
_cell.length_a   1.000
_cell.length_b   1.000
_cell.length_c   1.000
_cell.angle_alpha   90.00
_cell.angle_beta   90.00
_cell.angle_gamma   90.00
#
_symmetry.space_group_name_H-M   'P 1'
#
loop_
_entity.id
_entity.type
_entity.pdbx_description
1 polymer ?
#
loop_
_entity_poly.entity_id
_entity_poly.type
_entity_poly.pdbx_seq_one_letter_code
_entity_poly.pdbx_strand_id
1 'polypeptide(L)'
;RHYRLAYNLLNLFTLPAVLYLHHITTSTLFFKTNGISVAAGLLIVLCGSAIMLAAARAYDLPVFFGFKQETKMPLQISGLHQFVRHPLYAGTLLLCIGICILFPYWKNAVVLLLMFIYILIGIELEERKLVAAFGDKYKHYQKKVKRLIPGLL
;
A
#
# COMPACT_ATOMS: atom_id res chain seq x y z
N ARG A 1 -8.13 -10.94 18.35
CA ARG A 1 -6.77 -11.51 18.22
C ARG A 1 -6.76 -12.68 17.23
N HIS A 2 -7.63 -13.67 17.40
CA HIS A 2 -7.65 -14.90 16.60
C HIS A 2 -7.91 -14.67 15.11
N TYR A 3 -8.74 -13.69 14.74
CA TYR A 3 -9.00 -13.41 13.32
C TYR A 3 -7.79 -12.87 12.56
N ARG A 4 -6.89 -12.08 13.21
CA ARG A 4 -5.65 -11.59 12.57
C ARG A 4 -4.67 -12.74 12.30
N LEU A 5 -4.53 -13.66 13.26
CA LEU A 5 -3.71 -14.87 13.06
C LEU A 5 -4.27 -15.73 11.94
N ALA A 6 -5.58 -15.99 11.94
CA ALA A 6 -6.24 -16.74 10.87
C ALA A 6 -6.07 -16.07 9.50
N TYR A 7 -6.19 -14.75 9.43
CA TYR A 7 -5.96 -13.98 8.22
C TYR A 7 -4.51 -14.07 7.72
N ASN A 8 -3.52 -13.97 8.63
CA ASN A 8 -2.12 -14.10 8.28
C ASN A 8 -1.77 -15.51 7.80
N LEU A 9 -2.32 -16.54 8.45
CA LEU A 9 -2.18 -17.93 8.00
C LEU A 9 -2.82 -18.15 6.63
N LEU A 10 -4.01 -17.62 6.41
CA LEU A 10 -4.67 -17.69 5.10
C LEU A 10 -3.80 -17.03 4.01
N ASN A 11 -3.22 -15.87 4.28
CA ASN A 11 -2.33 -15.18 3.35
C ASN A 11 -1.04 -15.95 3.06
N LEU A 12 -0.54 -16.74 4.01
CA LEU A 12 0.65 -17.57 3.82
C LEU A 12 0.43 -18.61 2.70
N PHE A 13 -0.80 -19.09 2.50
CA PHE A 13 -1.14 -20.05 1.45
C PHE A 13 -1.70 -19.36 0.19
N THR A 14 -2.52 -18.33 0.36
CA THR A 14 -3.15 -17.66 -0.78
C THR A 14 -2.16 -16.85 -1.61
N LEU A 15 -1.18 -16.18 -0.98
CA LEU A 15 -0.20 -15.38 -1.70
C LEU A 15 0.67 -16.24 -2.65
N PRO A 16 1.29 -17.37 -2.22
CA PRO A 16 2.02 -18.24 -3.13
C PRO A 16 1.13 -18.82 -4.24
N ALA A 17 -0.13 -19.19 -3.93
CA ALA A 17 -1.06 -19.70 -4.92
C ALA A 17 -1.39 -18.64 -5.99
N VAL A 18 -1.65 -17.40 -5.58
CA VAL A 18 -1.89 -16.29 -6.51
C VAL A 18 -0.66 -16.01 -7.38
N LEU A 19 0.54 -16.00 -6.79
CA LEU A 19 1.79 -15.79 -7.53
C LEU A 19 2.04 -16.92 -8.53
N TYR A 20 1.76 -18.17 -8.16
CA TYR A 20 1.85 -19.31 -9.05
C TYR A 20 0.86 -19.21 -10.21
N LEU A 21 -0.42 -18.94 -9.93
CA LEU A 21 -1.44 -18.74 -10.95
C LEU A 21 -1.08 -17.57 -11.88
N HIS A 22 -0.55 -16.48 -11.32
CA HIS A 22 -0.08 -15.36 -12.11
C HIS A 22 1.10 -15.73 -13.02
N HIS A 23 2.02 -16.58 -12.55
CA HIS A 23 3.15 -17.06 -13.34
C HIS A 23 2.72 -17.94 -14.52
N ILE A 24 1.83 -18.90 -14.29
CA ILE A 24 1.38 -19.86 -15.34
C ILE A 24 0.36 -19.24 -16.31
N THR A 25 -0.30 -18.14 -15.95
CA THR A 25 -1.27 -17.49 -16.82
C THR A 25 -0.56 -16.69 -17.93
N THR A 26 -0.81 -17.05 -19.18
CA THR A 26 -0.33 -16.29 -20.33
C THR A 26 -1.04 -14.95 -20.43
N SER A 27 -0.32 -13.92 -20.85
CA SER A 27 -0.90 -12.58 -21.05
C SER A 27 -0.12 -11.83 -22.11
N THR A 28 -0.82 -11.02 -22.89
CA THR A 28 -0.21 -10.18 -23.91
C THR A 28 0.31 -8.87 -23.31
N LEU A 29 1.32 -8.30 -23.95
CA LEU A 29 1.82 -6.96 -23.65
C LEU A 29 0.81 -5.92 -24.14
N PHE A 30 0.59 -4.87 -23.37
CA PHE A 30 -0.18 -3.70 -23.81
C PHE A 30 0.71 -2.60 -24.40
N PHE A 31 2.04 -2.61 -24.12
CA PHE A 31 3.05 -1.84 -24.87
C PHE A 31 4.40 -2.56 -24.87
N LYS A 32 5.27 -2.19 -25.82
CA LYS A 32 6.65 -2.70 -25.87
C LYS A 32 7.54 -1.83 -24.98
N THR A 33 8.31 -2.45 -24.12
CA THR A 33 9.30 -1.74 -23.28
C THR A 33 10.48 -1.24 -24.14
N ASN A 34 11.01 -0.09 -23.73
CA ASN A 34 12.25 0.49 -24.27
C ASN A 34 13.14 0.94 -23.10
N GLY A 35 14.36 1.41 -23.40
CA GLY A 35 15.31 1.84 -22.36
C GLY A 35 14.75 2.91 -21.41
N ILE A 36 13.95 3.84 -21.94
CA ILE A 36 13.34 4.93 -21.15
C ILE A 36 12.26 4.36 -20.21
N SER A 37 11.38 3.50 -20.71
CA SER A 37 10.32 2.89 -19.89
C SER A 37 10.91 1.99 -18.79
N VAL A 38 11.98 1.26 -19.09
CA VAL A 38 12.67 0.42 -18.10
C VAL A 38 13.33 1.30 -17.03
N ALA A 39 14.05 2.35 -17.40
CA ALA A 39 14.66 3.28 -16.44
C ALA A 39 13.60 3.97 -15.57
N ALA A 40 12.50 4.45 -16.16
CA ALA A 40 11.39 5.06 -15.43
C ALA A 40 10.72 4.06 -14.47
N GLY A 41 10.45 2.84 -14.92
CA GLY A 41 9.86 1.79 -14.10
C GLY A 41 10.75 1.43 -12.91
N LEU A 42 12.07 1.27 -13.11
CA LEU A 42 13.02 1.03 -12.04
C LEU A 42 13.05 2.17 -11.02
N LEU A 43 13.10 3.41 -11.49
CA LEU A 43 13.08 4.59 -10.61
C LEU A 43 11.83 4.61 -9.74
N ILE A 44 10.64 4.36 -10.33
CA ILE A 44 9.38 4.34 -9.61
C ILE A 44 9.34 3.19 -8.59
N VAL A 45 9.84 1.99 -8.94
CA VAL A 45 9.96 0.85 -8.01
C VAL A 45 10.85 1.21 -6.83
N LEU A 46 12.02 1.80 -7.08
CA LEU A 46 12.95 2.22 -6.04
C LEU A 46 12.32 3.28 -5.11
N CYS A 47 11.68 4.30 -5.68
CA CYS A 47 10.98 5.33 -4.90
C CYS A 47 9.85 4.73 -4.07
N GLY A 48 9.00 3.88 -4.66
CA GLY A 48 7.90 3.21 -3.96
C GLY A 48 8.41 2.33 -2.81
N SER A 49 9.47 1.54 -3.06
CA SER A 49 10.11 0.70 -2.05
C SER A 49 10.71 1.53 -0.91
N ALA A 50 11.38 2.64 -1.22
CA ALA A 50 11.96 3.53 -0.21
C ALA A 50 10.88 4.15 0.68
N ILE A 51 9.78 4.64 0.09
CA ILE A 51 8.63 5.18 0.83
C ILE A 51 8.00 4.10 1.71
N MET A 52 7.79 2.91 1.18
CA MET A 52 7.20 1.79 1.90
C MET A 52 8.07 1.38 3.09
N LEU A 53 9.39 1.24 2.91
CA LEU A 53 10.34 0.91 3.97
C LEU A 53 10.40 2.01 5.04
N ALA A 54 10.42 3.27 4.63
CA ALA A 54 10.41 4.41 5.55
C ALA A 54 9.09 4.48 6.35
N ALA A 55 7.95 4.22 5.70
CA ALA A 55 6.66 4.14 6.36
C ALA A 55 6.59 2.95 7.33
N ALA A 56 7.07 1.77 6.93
CA ALA A 56 7.05 0.56 7.76
C ALA A 56 7.82 0.73 9.08
N ARG A 57 8.88 1.55 9.09
CA ARG A 57 9.64 1.85 10.33
C ARG A 57 8.83 2.61 11.38
N ALA A 58 7.75 3.27 10.98
CA ALA A 58 6.85 3.97 11.90
C ALA A 58 5.84 3.03 12.59
N TYR A 59 5.74 1.78 12.15
CA TYR A 59 4.82 0.79 12.70
C TYR A 59 5.53 -0.17 13.66
N ASP A 60 4.86 -0.51 14.77
CA ASP A 60 5.26 -1.64 15.61
C ASP A 60 4.87 -2.95 14.90
N LEU A 61 5.82 -3.56 14.16
CA LEU A 61 5.59 -4.78 13.38
C LEU A 61 4.94 -5.91 14.20
N PRO A 62 5.35 -6.21 15.46
CA PRO A 62 4.67 -7.17 16.32
C PRO A 62 3.19 -6.87 16.54
N VAL A 63 2.81 -5.61 16.66
CA VAL A 63 1.39 -5.19 16.77
C VAL A 63 0.69 -5.33 15.43
N PHE A 64 1.35 -4.92 14.35
CA PHE A 64 0.80 -5.03 13.00
C PHE A 64 0.47 -6.48 12.63
N PHE A 65 1.37 -7.42 12.91
CA PHE A 65 1.15 -8.85 12.67
C PHE A 65 0.25 -9.53 13.72
N GLY A 66 -0.20 -8.81 14.75
CA GLY A 66 -1.09 -9.37 15.77
C GLY A 66 -0.40 -10.20 16.85
N PHE A 67 0.92 -10.17 16.94
CA PHE A 67 1.70 -10.86 17.98
C PHE A 67 1.60 -10.13 19.34
N LYS A 68 1.44 -8.79 19.32
CA LYS A 68 1.17 -7.98 20.52
C LYS A 68 -0.22 -7.36 20.48
N GLN A 69 -0.78 -7.06 21.64
CA GLN A 69 -2.02 -6.29 21.73
C GLN A 69 -1.76 -4.82 21.35
N GLU A 70 -2.73 -4.22 20.67
CA GLU A 70 -2.74 -2.77 20.46
C GLU A 70 -2.81 -2.07 21.81
N THR A 71 -1.70 -1.52 22.26
CA THR A 71 -1.72 -0.44 23.24
C THR A 71 -2.24 0.81 22.53
N LYS A 72 -2.91 1.73 23.26
CA LYS A 72 -3.40 2.99 22.71
C LYS A 72 -2.22 3.77 22.12
N MET A 73 -1.93 3.56 20.84
CA MET A 73 -0.87 4.30 20.17
C MET A 73 -1.32 5.75 19.97
N PRO A 74 -0.44 6.72 20.16
CA PRO A 74 -0.75 8.10 19.79
C PRO A 74 -1.00 8.22 18.30
N LEU A 75 -1.82 9.20 17.89
CA LEU A 75 -2.04 9.48 16.48
C LEU A 75 -0.72 9.85 15.81
N GLN A 76 -0.31 9.03 14.85
CA GLN A 76 0.93 9.25 14.08
C GLN A 76 0.71 10.35 13.03
N ILE A 77 1.36 11.50 13.24
CA ILE A 77 1.28 12.67 12.34
C ILE A 77 2.66 13.21 11.97
N SER A 78 3.74 12.52 12.36
CA SER A 78 5.13 12.92 12.13
C SER A 78 5.77 12.12 10.99
N GLY A 79 6.95 12.53 10.55
CA GLY A 79 7.67 11.88 9.45
C GLY A 79 6.90 11.98 8.13
N LEU A 80 6.78 10.87 7.42
CA LEU A 80 6.05 10.81 6.13
C LEU A 80 4.57 11.19 6.25
N HIS A 81 3.96 11.02 7.45
CA HIS A 81 2.58 11.40 7.70
C HIS A 81 2.33 12.91 7.70
N GLN A 82 3.37 13.74 7.64
CA GLN A 82 3.24 15.18 7.41
C GLN A 82 2.90 15.51 5.95
N PHE A 83 3.28 14.64 5.02
CA PHE A 83 3.08 14.85 3.58
C PHE A 83 1.83 14.17 3.06
N VAL A 84 1.61 12.91 3.48
CA VAL A 84 0.43 12.10 3.14
C VAL A 84 -0.03 11.31 4.35
N ARG A 85 -1.35 11.09 4.49
CA ARG A 85 -1.91 10.36 5.62
C ARG A 85 -1.60 8.86 5.59
N HIS A 86 -1.45 8.29 4.39
CA HIS A 86 -1.26 6.86 4.18
C HIS A 86 0.01 6.55 3.36
N PRO A 87 1.20 6.85 3.91
CA PRO A 87 2.46 6.71 3.16
C PRO A 87 2.77 5.25 2.77
N LEU A 88 2.35 4.27 3.57
CA LEU A 88 2.52 2.86 3.24
C LEU A 88 1.72 2.48 1.98
N TYR A 89 0.45 2.91 1.90
CA TYR A 89 -0.38 2.68 0.71
C TYR A 89 0.13 3.45 -0.51
N ALA A 90 0.63 4.68 -0.33
CA ALA A 90 1.24 5.44 -1.42
C ALA A 90 2.48 4.74 -1.99
N GLY A 91 3.38 4.24 -1.13
CA GLY A 91 4.54 3.46 -1.53
C GLY A 91 4.18 2.17 -2.24
N THR A 92 3.18 1.43 -1.73
CA THR A 92 2.67 0.20 -2.36
C THR A 92 2.10 0.48 -3.75
N LEU A 93 1.33 1.55 -3.91
CA LEU A 93 0.76 1.92 -5.21
C LEU A 93 1.85 2.29 -6.22
N LEU A 94 2.85 3.08 -5.80
CA LEU A 94 4.00 3.41 -6.65
C LEU A 94 4.77 2.16 -7.05
N LEU A 95 5.00 1.23 -6.12
CA LEU A 95 5.65 -0.04 -6.42
C LEU A 95 4.89 -0.82 -7.50
N CYS A 96 3.56 -0.95 -7.36
CA CYS A 96 2.71 -1.64 -8.34
C CYS A 96 2.72 -0.94 -9.70
N ILE A 97 2.72 0.39 -9.74
CA ILE A 97 2.83 1.18 -10.98
C ILE A 97 4.18 0.90 -11.66
N GLY A 98 5.28 0.96 -10.92
CA GLY A 98 6.61 0.70 -11.45
C GLY A 98 6.75 -0.71 -12.00
N ILE A 99 6.23 -1.73 -11.30
CA ILE A 99 6.19 -3.12 -11.77
C ILE A 99 5.35 -3.24 -13.05
N CYS A 100 4.21 -2.54 -13.13
CA CYS A 100 3.35 -2.55 -14.32
C CYS A 100 4.05 -1.92 -15.54
N ILE A 101 4.90 -0.92 -15.34
CA ILE A 101 5.71 -0.30 -16.40
C ILE A 101 6.85 -1.23 -16.82
N LEU A 102 7.52 -1.91 -15.89
CA LEU A 102 8.60 -2.85 -16.19
C LEU A 102 8.10 -4.11 -16.91
N PHE A 103 6.94 -4.59 -16.54
CA PHE A 103 6.29 -5.77 -17.06
C PHE A 103 4.88 -5.43 -17.56
N PRO A 104 4.74 -4.78 -18.72
CA PRO A 104 3.48 -4.22 -19.23
C PRO A 104 2.55 -5.28 -19.81
N TYR A 105 2.21 -6.27 -19.00
CA TYR A 105 1.22 -7.29 -19.35
C TYR A 105 -0.17 -6.87 -18.83
N TRP A 106 -1.21 -7.17 -19.59
CA TRP A 106 -2.59 -6.89 -19.19
C TRP A 106 -2.95 -7.45 -17.80
N LYS A 107 -2.42 -8.61 -17.46
CA LYS A 107 -2.59 -9.19 -16.13
C LYS A 107 -2.06 -8.28 -15.00
N ASN A 108 -0.94 -7.59 -15.23
CA ASN A 108 -0.37 -6.65 -14.25
C ASN A 108 -1.19 -5.37 -14.15
N ALA A 109 -1.76 -4.90 -15.27
CA ALA A 109 -2.69 -3.76 -15.26
C ALA A 109 -3.97 -4.08 -14.47
N VAL A 110 -4.52 -5.29 -14.61
CA VAL A 110 -5.66 -5.75 -13.81
C VAL A 110 -5.30 -5.81 -12.32
N VAL A 111 -4.13 -6.37 -11.98
CA VAL A 111 -3.65 -6.40 -10.59
C VAL A 111 -3.49 -4.99 -10.02
N LEU A 112 -2.91 -4.06 -10.79
CA LEU A 112 -2.79 -2.65 -10.39
C LEU A 112 -4.15 -2.01 -10.11
N LEU A 113 -5.13 -2.23 -11.00
CA LEU A 113 -6.49 -1.72 -10.82
C LEU A 113 -7.16 -2.29 -9.56
N LEU A 114 -7.07 -3.60 -9.36
CA LEU A 114 -7.62 -4.25 -8.16
C LEU A 114 -6.94 -3.77 -6.88
N MET A 115 -5.61 -3.59 -6.91
CA MET A 115 -4.86 -3.06 -5.79
C MET A 115 -5.25 -1.61 -5.49
N PHE A 116 -5.47 -0.78 -6.50
CA PHE A 116 -5.94 0.59 -6.33
C PHE A 116 -7.31 0.64 -5.65
N ILE A 117 -8.28 -0.17 -6.13
CA ILE A 117 -9.61 -0.27 -5.52
C ILE A 117 -9.51 -0.76 -4.05
N TYR A 118 -8.70 -1.80 -3.82
CA TYR A 118 -8.46 -2.33 -2.48
C TYR A 118 -7.90 -1.27 -1.52
N ILE A 119 -6.92 -0.49 -1.97
CA ILE A 119 -6.32 0.60 -1.20
C ILE A 119 -7.35 1.67 -0.87
N LEU A 120 -8.19 2.09 -1.83
CA LEU A 120 -9.23 3.10 -1.58
C LEU A 120 -10.23 2.64 -0.51
N ILE A 121 -10.68 1.39 -0.59
CA ILE A 121 -11.59 0.80 0.41
C ILE A 121 -10.88 0.71 1.77
N GLY A 122 -9.63 0.25 1.79
CA GLY A 122 -8.82 0.14 3.01
C GLY A 122 -8.64 1.49 3.71
N ILE A 123 -8.30 2.55 2.96
CA ILE A 123 -8.18 3.91 3.48
C ILE A 123 -9.48 4.39 4.11
N GLU A 124 -10.61 4.20 3.42
CA GLU A 124 -11.92 4.63 3.95
C GLU A 124 -12.27 3.94 5.27
N LEU A 125 -12.04 2.63 5.36
CA LEU A 125 -12.28 1.87 6.59
C LEU A 125 -11.32 2.26 7.73
N GLU A 126 -10.05 2.53 7.41
CA GLU A 126 -9.04 2.97 8.37
C GLU A 126 -9.36 4.38 8.88
N GLU A 127 -9.69 5.33 8.00
CA GLU A 127 -10.04 6.69 8.39
C GLU A 127 -11.28 6.74 9.28
N ARG A 128 -12.30 5.90 9.02
CA ARG A 128 -13.48 5.79 9.92
C ARG A 128 -13.06 5.35 11.33
N LYS A 129 -12.15 4.38 11.46
CA LYS A 129 -11.63 3.93 12.76
C LYS A 129 -10.83 5.04 13.44
N LEU A 130 -9.99 5.77 12.70
CA LEU A 130 -9.19 6.87 13.23
C LEU A 130 -10.05 8.05 13.68
N VAL A 131 -11.12 8.38 12.94
CA VAL A 131 -12.11 9.38 13.37
C VAL A 131 -12.82 8.93 14.64
N ALA A 132 -13.22 7.66 14.75
CA ALA A 132 -13.85 7.12 15.96
C ALA A 132 -12.90 7.13 17.18
N ALA A 133 -11.60 6.87 16.95
CA ALA A 133 -10.61 6.81 18.03
C ALA A 133 -10.09 8.18 18.48
N PHE A 134 -9.91 9.14 17.56
CA PHE A 134 -9.24 10.41 17.81
C PHE A 134 -10.14 11.65 17.62
N GLY A 135 -11.36 11.47 17.14
CA GLY A 135 -12.36 12.53 16.98
C GLY A 135 -11.89 13.72 16.16
N ASP A 136 -12.09 14.92 16.70
CA ASP A 136 -11.78 16.19 16.02
C ASP A 136 -10.29 16.40 15.76
N LYS A 137 -9.41 15.79 16.55
CA LYS A 137 -7.97 15.83 16.33
C LYS A 137 -7.61 15.22 14.96
N TYR A 138 -8.21 14.08 14.63
CA TYR A 138 -7.99 13.44 13.33
C TYR A 138 -8.67 14.22 12.20
N LYS A 139 -9.89 14.73 12.39
CA LYS A 139 -10.57 15.56 11.40
C LYS A 139 -9.77 16.82 11.04
N HIS A 140 -9.13 17.45 12.05
CA HIS A 140 -8.25 18.59 11.80
C HIS A 140 -7.01 18.21 10.96
N TYR A 141 -6.42 17.05 11.24
CA TYR A 141 -5.32 16.51 10.46
C TYR A 141 -5.75 16.19 9.01
N GLN A 142 -6.95 15.61 8.79
CA GLN A 142 -7.51 15.36 7.46
C GLN A 142 -7.65 16.62 6.59
N LYS A 143 -7.93 17.76 7.21
CA LYS A 143 -8.01 19.05 6.49
C LYS A 143 -6.66 19.55 6.00
N LYS A 144 -5.57 19.20 6.70
CA LYS A 144 -4.21 19.70 6.41
C LYS A 144 -3.42 18.81 5.48
N VAL A 145 -3.58 17.49 5.62
CA VAL A 145 -2.76 16.51 4.92
C VAL A 145 -3.66 15.64 4.02
N LYS A 146 -3.21 15.38 2.81
CA LYS A 146 -3.94 14.57 1.82
C LYS A 146 -3.71 13.07 2.03
N ARG A 147 -4.54 12.23 1.38
CA ARG A 147 -4.53 10.76 1.57
C ARG A 147 -3.27 10.10 1.04
N LEU A 148 -3.02 10.21 -0.25
CA LEU A 148 -1.99 9.45 -0.99
C LEU A 148 -0.99 10.34 -1.72
N ILE A 149 -1.45 11.44 -2.31
CA ILE A 149 -0.63 12.33 -3.14
C ILE A 149 -0.60 13.70 -2.46
N PRO A 150 0.61 14.24 -2.14
CA PRO A 150 0.72 15.55 -1.52
C PRO A 150 0.00 16.63 -2.33
N GLY A 151 -0.88 17.39 -1.70
CA GLY A 151 -1.63 18.47 -2.32
C GLY A 151 -2.83 18.08 -3.20
N LEU A 152 -2.96 16.80 -3.62
CA LEU A 152 -3.98 16.42 -4.61
C LEU A 152 -5.03 15.46 -4.02
N LEU A 153 -4.63 14.32 -3.50
CA LEU A 153 -5.48 13.20 -3.08
C LEU A 153 -5.11 12.70 -1.68
#